data_618e7b8fa7b6ed6a73428cb24e6c12f2
#
_entry.id   618e7b8fa7b6ed6a73428cb24e6c12f2
#
_cell.length_a   1.000
_cell.length_b   1.000
_cell.length_c   1.000
_cell.angle_alpha   90.00
_cell.angle_beta   90.00
_cell.angle_gamma   90.00
#
_symmetry.space_group_name_H-M   'P 1'
#
loop_
_entity.id
_entity.type
_entity.pdbx_description
1 polymer ?
#
loop_
_entity_poly.entity_id
_entity_poly.type
_entity_poly.pdbx_seq_one_letter_code
_entity_poly.pdbx_strand_id
1 'polypeptide(L)'
;AYDMSASLVGSEMCIRDSSLAILMAYPLSKSPMVFRGRNVAMWIMVFTMLFNAGLIPNYLLIKEIGLMDSIWALILPGAVPVYNVIILMNFIKSLPASLEESALIDGANPLQILLQIIIPLSKASIATITLFSLVGHWNEYFQGKIYINSPEKQPLQTYIQSLSITLTTDQMANMTAEEKMARMNVSSVTFNSAKAIVSMIPVVAIYPFIQKFFVTGIVMGAVKE
;
A
#
# COMPACT_ATOMS: atom_id res chain seq x y z
N ALA A 1 -11.37 -21.90 -10.51
CA ALA A 1 -10.25 -21.67 -9.62
C ALA A 1 -9.84 -20.21 -9.82
N TYR A 2 -10.27 -19.33 -8.93
CA TYR A 2 -9.82 -17.95 -8.88
C TYR A 2 -8.34 -18.01 -8.47
N ASP A 3 -7.46 -17.59 -9.35
CA ASP A 3 -6.03 -17.68 -9.08
C ASP A 3 -5.69 -16.82 -7.86
N MET A 4 -5.01 -17.43 -6.90
CA MET A 4 -4.38 -16.76 -5.77
C MET A 4 -3.38 -15.67 -6.21
N SER A 5 -3.09 -15.57 -7.50
CA SER A 5 -2.24 -14.53 -8.09
C SER A 5 -2.72 -13.11 -7.78
N ALA A 6 -4.03 -12.86 -7.79
CA ALA A 6 -4.59 -11.54 -7.50
C ALA A 6 -4.42 -11.12 -6.01
N SER A 7 -4.36 -12.07 -5.07
CA SER A 7 -4.08 -11.76 -3.66
C SER A 7 -2.58 -11.58 -3.39
N LEU A 8 -1.73 -12.26 -4.17
CA LEU A 8 -0.27 -12.09 -4.12
C LEU A 8 0.16 -10.69 -4.61
N VAL A 9 -0.55 -10.12 -5.59
CA VAL A 9 -0.27 -8.76 -6.08
C VAL A 9 -0.31 -7.73 -4.95
N GLY A 10 -1.27 -7.83 -4.03
CA GLY A 10 -1.34 -6.91 -2.87
C GLY A 10 -0.14 -7.04 -1.94
N SER A 11 0.37 -8.26 -1.71
CA SER A 11 1.57 -8.48 -0.88
C SER A 11 2.85 -8.01 -1.56
N GLU A 12 2.98 -8.21 -2.87
CA GLU A 12 4.12 -7.73 -3.65
C GLU A 12 4.17 -6.20 -3.68
N MET A 13 3.02 -5.55 -3.84
CA MET A 13 2.91 -4.08 -3.77
C MET A 13 3.33 -3.56 -2.40
N CYS A 14 2.94 -4.22 -1.31
CA CYS A 14 3.31 -3.85 0.05
C CYS A 14 4.83 -3.98 0.31
N ILE A 15 5.47 -5.07 -0.16
CA ILE A 15 6.92 -5.28 -0.05
C ILE A 15 7.65 -4.21 -0.86
N ARG A 16 7.22 -3.91 -2.07
CA ARG A 16 7.76 -2.86 -2.92
C ARG A 16 7.71 -1.50 -2.22
N ASP A 17 6.52 -1.11 -1.73
CA ASP A 17 6.30 0.17 -1.08
C ASP A 17 7.19 0.35 0.15
N SER A 18 7.28 -0.68 0.99
CA SER A 18 8.12 -0.66 2.18
C SER A 18 9.61 -0.58 1.81
N SER A 19 10.03 -1.33 0.79
CA SER A 19 11.42 -1.32 0.32
C SER A 19 11.80 0.04 -0.28
N LEU A 20 10.96 0.60 -1.14
CA LEU A 20 11.18 1.93 -1.72
C LEU A 20 11.15 3.03 -0.66
N ALA A 21 10.22 2.94 0.32
CA ALA A 21 10.18 3.89 1.41
C ALA A 21 11.48 3.87 2.23
N ILE A 22 12.05 2.71 2.54
CA ILE A 22 13.32 2.57 3.26
C ILE A 22 14.48 3.17 2.45
N LEU A 23 14.59 2.78 1.17
CA LEU A 23 15.67 3.24 0.30
C LEU A 23 15.65 4.76 0.06
N MET A 24 14.45 5.37 0.01
CA MET A 24 14.30 6.81 -0.17
C MET A 24 14.40 7.59 1.14
N ALA A 25 13.83 7.08 2.25
CA ALA A 25 13.83 7.76 3.54
C ALA A 25 15.24 7.93 4.10
N TYR A 26 16.11 6.94 3.93
CA TYR A 26 17.48 6.97 4.48
C TYR A 26 18.32 8.12 3.91
N PRO A 27 18.54 8.28 2.60
CA PRO A 27 19.30 9.42 2.09
C PRO A 27 18.63 10.76 2.36
N LEU A 28 17.28 10.82 2.37
CA LEU A 28 16.52 12.02 2.67
C LEU A 28 16.56 12.41 4.16
N SER A 29 16.88 11.49 5.05
CA SER A 29 17.09 11.78 6.47
C SER A 29 18.41 12.51 6.74
N LYS A 30 19.41 12.41 5.85
CA LYS A 30 20.72 13.02 6.00
C LYS A 30 20.69 14.54 5.89
N SER A 31 21.77 15.19 6.37
CA SER A 31 21.92 16.63 6.23
C SER A 31 22.12 17.03 4.76
N PRO A 32 21.76 18.28 4.39
CA PRO A 32 22.01 18.78 3.02
C PRO A 32 23.51 18.80 2.63
N MET A 33 24.43 18.79 3.61
CA MET A 33 25.86 18.71 3.35
C MET A 33 26.28 17.34 2.85
N VAL A 34 25.65 16.26 3.35
CA VAL A 34 25.93 14.87 2.94
C VAL A 34 25.21 14.55 1.64
N PHE A 35 23.95 14.97 1.48
CA PHE A 35 23.16 14.75 0.28
C PHE A 35 22.67 16.08 -0.30
N ARG A 36 23.45 16.67 -1.18
CA ARG A 36 23.18 18.00 -1.78
C ARG A 36 21.83 18.11 -2.51
N GLY A 37 21.35 17.03 -3.14
CA GLY A 37 20.07 16.98 -3.83
C GLY A 37 18.84 16.81 -2.92
N ARG A 38 19.02 16.66 -1.61
CA ARG A 38 17.96 16.36 -0.65
C ARG A 38 16.77 17.31 -0.73
N ASN A 39 17.03 18.61 -0.72
CA ASN A 39 15.95 19.60 -0.69
C ASN A 39 15.14 19.59 -1.99
N VAL A 40 15.78 19.41 -3.14
CA VAL A 40 15.10 19.30 -4.44
C VAL A 40 14.24 18.04 -4.47
N ALA A 41 14.78 16.89 -4.05
CA ALA A 41 14.04 15.64 -3.97
C ALA A 41 12.83 15.75 -3.01
N MET A 42 13.00 16.39 -1.85
CA MET A 42 11.91 16.65 -0.92
C MET A 42 10.81 17.52 -1.52
N TRP A 43 11.17 18.59 -2.25
CA TRP A 43 10.19 19.45 -2.92
C TRP A 43 9.43 18.71 -4.01
N ILE A 44 10.12 17.89 -4.81
CA ILE A 44 9.47 17.05 -5.84
C ILE A 44 8.46 16.10 -5.17
N MET A 45 8.84 15.43 -4.09
CA MET A 45 7.96 14.51 -3.38
C MET A 45 6.74 15.22 -2.78
N VAL A 46 6.95 16.36 -2.12
CA VAL A 46 5.84 17.16 -1.57
C VAL A 46 4.93 17.66 -2.68
N PHE A 47 5.51 18.11 -3.81
CA PHE A 47 4.72 18.52 -4.97
C PHE A 47 3.85 17.40 -5.51
N THR A 48 4.40 16.19 -5.69
CA THR A 48 3.61 15.02 -6.17
C THR A 48 2.54 14.58 -5.17
N MET A 49 2.74 14.82 -3.89
CA MET A 49 1.74 14.54 -2.86
C MET A 49 0.57 15.54 -2.89
N LEU A 50 0.87 16.83 -3.11
CA LEU A 50 -0.13 17.90 -3.13
C LEU A 50 -0.82 18.04 -4.48
N PHE A 51 -0.12 17.76 -5.58
CA PHE A 51 -0.66 17.86 -6.91
C PHE A 51 -1.22 16.52 -7.39
N ASN A 52 -2.53 16.47 -7.58
CA ASN A 52 -3.21 15.33 -8.20
C ASN A 52 -3.85 15.78 -9.50
N ALA A 53 -3.45 15.18 -10.60
CA ALA A 53 -3.98 15.51 -11.93
C ALA A 53 -5.46 15.13 -12.09
N GLY A 54 -5.98 14.28 -11.20
CA GLY A 54 -7.35 13.77 -11.26
C GLY A 54 -7.47 12.48 -12.06
N LEU A 55 -8.70 11.95 -12.08
CA LEU A 55 -8.99 10.64 -12.67
C LEU A 55 -8.78 10.60 -14.18
N ILE A 56 -9.31 11.60 -14.90
CA ILE A 56 -9.33 11.60 -16.37
C ILE A 56 -7.91 11.66 -16.97
N PRO A 57 -7.04 12.59 -16.57
CA PRO A 57 -5.65 12.62 -17.05
C PRO A 57 -4.87 11.34 -16.73
N ASN A 58 -5.03 10.78 -15.53
CA ASN A 58 -4.38 9.51 -15.15
C ASN A 58 -4.87 8.35 -16.02
N TYR A 59 -6.16 8.28 -16.29
CA TYR A 59 -6.73 7.25 -17.16
C TYR A 59 -6.19 7.35 -18.59
N LEU A 60 -6.17 8.57 -19.15
CA LEU A 60 -5.66 8.79 -20.49
C LEU A 60 -4.18 8.44 -20.60
N LEU A 61 -3.38 8.80 -19.59
CA LEU A 61 -1.96 8.46 -19.56
C LEU A 61 -1.74 6.95 -19.57
N ILE A 62 -2.45 6.20 -18.72
CA ILE A 62 -2.34 4.74 -18.64
C ILE A 62 -2.78 4.08 -19.95
N LYS A 63 -3.82 4.63 -20.59
CA LYS A 63 -4.29 4.17 -21.89
C LYS A 63 -3.27 4.41 -22.99
N GLU A 64 -2.67 5.61 -23.06
CA GLU A 64 -1.67 5.97 -24.06
C GLU A 64 -0.37 5.15 -23.94
N ILE A 65 0.05 4.84 -22.71
CA ILE A 65 1.23 3.99 -22.46
C ILE A 65 0.93 2.51 -22.77
N GLY A 66 -0.35 2.14 -23.02
CA GLY A 66 -0.74 0.78 -23.35
C GLY A 66 -0.78 -0.18 -22.15
N LEU A 67 -0.92 0.35 -20.93
CA LEU A 67 -0.96 -0.44 -19.71
C LEU A 67 -2.37 -0.90 -19.29
N MET A 68 -3.40 -0.58 -20.08
CA MET A 68 -4.76 -1.05 -19.81
C MET A 68 -4.83 -2.57 -19.74
N ASP A 69 -5.66 -3.08 -18.83
CA ASP A 69 -5.83 -4.50 -18.55
C ASP A 69 -4.54 -5.23 -18.13
N SER A 70 -3.64 -4.50 -17.51
CA SER A 70 -2.39 -5.02 -16.96
C SER A 70 -2.27 -4.71 -15.46
N ILE A 71 -1.67 -5.64 -14.71
CA ILE A 71 -1.33 -5.44 -13.29
C ILE A 71 -0.43 -4.21 -13.10
N TRP A 72 0.40 -3.87 -14.08
CA TRP A 72 1.26 -2.70 -14.05
C TRP A 72 0.49 -1.38 -14.00
N ALA A 73 -0.76 -1.33 -14.50
CA ALA A 73 -1.62 -0.18 -14.36
C ALA A 73 -2.00 0.13 -12.89
N LEU A 74 -2.00 -0.89 -12.04
CA LEU A 74 -2.23 -0.74 -10.60
C LEU A 74 -0.95 -0.42 -9.84
N ILE A 75 0.20 -0.94 -10.33
CA ILE A 75 1.48 -0.86 -9.64
C ILE A 75 2.17 0.50 -9.86
N LEU A 76 2.24 0.99 -11.10
CA LEU A 76 3.06 2.15 -11.47
C LEU A 76 2.55 3.49 -10.92
N PRO A 77 1.25 3.81 -10.96
CA PRO A 77 0.77 5.11 -10.49
C PRO A 77 1.03 5.37 -9.00
N GLY A 78 1.04 4.30 -8.18
CA GLY A 78 1.30 4.36 -6.75
C GLY A 78 2.69 3.88 -6.33
N ALA A 79 3.66 3.82 -7.27
CA ALA A 79 4.94 3.17 -7.02
C ALA A 79 5.77 3.81 -5.88
N VAL A 80 5.65 5.12 -5.66
CA VAL A 80 6.36 5.82 -4.59
C VAL A 80 5.37 6.25 -3.51
N PRO A 81 5.36 5.58 -2.35
CA PRO A 81 4.49 5.93 -1.23
C PRO A 81 5.06 7.13 -0.46
N VAL A 82 4.91 8.33 -1.00
CA VAL A 82 5.52 9.58 -0.47
C VAL A 82 5.22 9.79 1.00
N TYR A 83 3.98 9.54 1.44
CA TYR A 83 3.58 9.66 2.83
C TYR A 83 4.39 8.74 3.75
N ASN A 84 4.56 7.48 3.36
CA ASN A 84 5.34 6.50 4.12
C ASN A 84 6.83 6.87 4.16
N VAL A 85 7.37 7.41 3.06
CA VAL A 85 8.76 7.92 3.02
C VAL A 85 8.95 9.06 4.02
N ILE A 86 8.02 10.02 4.09
CA ILE A 86 8.11 11.15 5.02
C ILE A 86 8.03 10.67 6.48
N ILE A 87 7.13 9.76 6.81
CA ILE A 87 7.02 9.19 8.16
C ILE A 87 8.33 8.52 8.55
N LEU A 88 8.83 7.61 7.72
CA LEU A 88 10.05 6.85 8.00
C LEU A 88 11.29 7.77 8.08
N MET A 89 11.40 8.74 7.18
CA MET A 89 12.45 9.75 7.21
C MET A 89 12.46 10.52 8.54
N ASN A 90 11.31 10.97 9.02
CA ASN A 90 11.21 11.70 10.29
C ASN A 90 11.59 10.79 11.47
N PHE A 91 11.20 9.53 11.44
CA PHE A 91 11.62 8.57 12.45
C PHE A 91 13.15 8.38 12.43
N ILE A 92 13.77 8.15 11.27
CA ILE A 92 15.23 7.99 11.15
C ILE A 92 15.94 9.23 11.68
N LYS A 93 15.44 10.44 11.41
CA LYS A 93 16.01 11.69 11.95
C LYS A 93 15.93 11.79 13.47
N SER A 94 15.00 11.10 14.11
CA SER A 94 14.87 11.09 15.56
C SER A 94 15.87 10.16 16.26
N LEU A 95 16.55 9.31 15.52
CA LEU A 95 17.60 8.43 16.06
C LEU A 95 18.84 9.27 16.45
N PRO A 96 19.57 8.88 17.51
CA PRO A 96 20.81 9.54 17.89
C PRO A 96 21.86 9.50 16.78
N ALA A 97 22.41 10.67 16.40
CA ALA A 97 23.43 10.77 15.35
C ALA A 97 24.72 10.01 15.72
N SER A 98 25.01 9.88 17.01
CA SER A 98 26.19 9.16 17.52
C SER A 98 26.26 7.70 17.05
N LEU A 99 25.13 7.05 16.80
CA LEU A 99 25.10 5.67 16.29
C LEU A 99 25.66 5.56 14.87
N GLU A 100 25.34 6.52 14.02
CA GLU A 100 25.89 6.56 12.66
C GLU A 100 27.35 7.02 12.65
N GLU A 101 27.68 8.01 13.47
CA GLU A 101 29.06 8.52 13.59
C GLU A 101 30.01 7.44 14.06
N SER A 102 29.63 6.68 15.08
CA SER A 102 30.45 5.54 15.56
C SER A 102 30.66 4.50 14.46
N ALA A 103 29.62 4.14 13.72
CA ALA A 103 29.71 3.18 12.62
C ALA A 103 30.62 3.68 11.48
N LEU A 104 30.59 4.99 11.18
CA LEU A 104 31.47 5.60 10.18
C LEU A 104 32.94 5.56 10.62
N ILE A 105 33.20 5.77 11.91
CA ILE A 105 34.57 5.64 12.48
C ILE A 105 35.08 4.19 12.36
N ASP A 106 34.16 3.22 12.57
CA ASP A 106 34.46 1.77 12.39
C ASP A 106 34.58 1.36 10.91
N GLY A 107 34.46 2.30 9.97
CA GLY A 107 34.64 2.05 8.54
C GLY A 107 33.42 1.44 7.84
N ALA A 108 32.22 1.46 8.45
CA ALA A 108 31.03 0.96 7.84
C ALA A 108 30.60 1.84 6.65
N ASN A 109 30.24 1.21 5.55
CA ASN A 109 29.68 1.93 4.41
C ASN A 109 28.19 2.28 4.63
N PRO A 110 27.61 3.24 3.88
CA PRO A 110 26.22 3.68 4.08
C PRO A 110 25.19 2.55 3.98
N LEU A 111 25.41 1.55 3.14
CA LEU A 111 24.51 0.40 3.01
C LEU A 111 24.58 -0.52 4.25
N GLN A 112 25.77 -0.73 4.82
CA GLN A 112 25.94 -1.47 6.05
C GLN A 112 25.26 -0.75 7.22
N ILE A 113 25.40 0.58 7.33
CA ILE A 113 24.71 1.39 8.34
C ILE A 113 23.20 1.24 8.19
N LEU A 114 22.67 1.34 6.96
CA LEU A 114 21.24 1.15 6.69
C LEU A 114 20.75 -0.23 7.14
N LEU A 115 21.42 -1.30 6.71
CA LEU A 115 20.96 -2.68 6.93
C LEU A 115 21.18 -3.16 8.37
N GLN A 116 22.31 -2.80 8.99
CA GLN A 116 22.71 -3.35 10.29
C GLN A 116 22.32 -2.47 11.48
N ILE A 117 22.08 -1.16 11.26
CA ILE A 117 21.79 -0.22 12.34
C ILE A 117 20.39 0.38 12.15
N ILE A 118 20.15 1.07 11.03
CA ILE A 118 18.92 1.84 10.84
C ILE A 118 17.69 0.94 10.73
N ILE A 119 17.71 -0.09 9.90
CA ILE A 119 16.57 -1.00 9.74
C ILE A 119 16.21 -1.71 11.05
N PRO A 120 17.16 -2.31 11.80
CA PRO A 120 16.85 -2.92 13.09
C PRO A 120 16.26 -1.95 14.12
N LEU A 121 16.77 -0.72 14.20
CA LEU A 121 16.26 0.30 15.11
C LEU A 121 14.89 0.86 14.67
N SER A 122 14.62 0.85 13.37
CA SER A 122 13.37 1.38 12.78
C SER A 122 12.26 0.34 12.63
N LYS A 123 12.39 -0.86 13.17
CA LYS A 123 11.41 -1.96 12.97
C LYS A 123 9.97 -1.56 13.26
N ALA A 124 9.74 -0.78 14.32
CA ALA A 124 8.39 -0.32 14.67
C ALA A 124 7.81 0.64 13.61
N SER A 125 8.60 1.59 13.13
CA SER A 125 8.18 2.53 12.10
C SER A 125 8.00 1.82 10.75
N ILE A 126 8.89 0.89 10.40
CA ILE A 126 8.76 0.05 9.20
C ILE A 126 7.48 -0.79 9.26
N ALA A 127 7.18 -1.41 10.40
CA ALA A 127 5.93 -2.16 10.58
C ALA A 127 4.69 -1.26 10.40
N THR A 128 4.76 -0.02 10.88
CA THR A 128 3.68 0.97 10.71
C THR A 128 3.42 1.30 9.25
N ILE A 129 4.46 1.67 8.50
CA ILE A 129 4.30 2.03 7.07
C ILE A 129 3.91 0.81 6.23
N THR A 130 4.39 -0.39 6.59
CA THR A 130 3.99 -1.64 5.96
C THR A 130 2.50 -1.93 6.18
N LEU A 131 1.99 -1.68 7.39
CA LEU A 131 0.55 -1.80 7.67
C LEU A 131 -0.27 -0.80 6.85
N PHE A 132 0.17 0.46 6.74
CA PHE A 132 -0.53 1.47 5.93
C PHE A 132 -0.59 1.06 4.46
N SER A 133 0.52 0.58 3.89
CA SER A 133 0.54 0.06 2.53
C SER A 133 -0.37 -1.16 2.37
N LEU A 134 -0.33 -2.10 3.29
CA LEU A 134 -1.13 -3.33 3.25
C LEU A 134 -2.63 -3.02 3.29
N VAL A 135 -3.06 -2.18 4.23
CA VAL A 135 -4.48 -1.80 4.35
C VAL A 135 -4.91 -0.94 3.15
N GLY A 136 -4.04 -0.05 2.66
CA GLY A 136 -4.30 0.76 1.49
C GLY A 136 -4.54 -0.11 0.24
N HIS A 137 -3.62 -1.00 -0.07
CA HIS A 137 -3.76 -1.90 -1.23
C HIS A 137 -4.88 -2.93 -1.07
N TRP A 138 -5.13 -3.38 0.15
CA TRP A 138 -6.26 -4.27 0.41
C TRP A 138 -7.60 -3.60 0.11
N ASN A 139 -7.77 -2.32 0.47
CA ASN A 139 -9.00 -1.57 0.26
C ASN A 139 -9.14 -0.97 -1.15
N GLU A 140 -8.08 -1.03 -1.97
CA GLU A 140 -8.07 -0.45 -3.30
C GLU A 140 -8.89 -1.30 -4.28
N TYR A 141 -10.10 -0.86 -4.59
CA TYR A 141 -10.97 -1.50 -5.58
C TYR A 141 -11.21 -0.62 -6.82
N PHE A 142 -11.07 0.70 -6.64
CA PHE A 142 -11.48 1.66 -7.66
C PHE A 142 -10.57 1.64 -8.88
N GLN A 143 -9.26 1.59 -8.68
CA GLN A 143 -8.30 1.48 -9.78
C GLN A 143 -8.46 0.15 -10.52
N GLY A 144 -8.68 -0.94 -9.77
CA GLY A 144 -9.00 -2.25 -10.37
C GLY A 144 -10.22 -2.20 -11.28
N LYS A 145 -11.27 -1.47 -10.88
CA LYS A 145 -12.49 -1.31 -11.66
C LYS A 145 -12.29 -0.49 -12.93
N ILE A 146 -11.37 0.49 -12.91
CA ILE A 146 -11.16 1.40 -14.04
C ILE A 146 -10.16 0.84 -15.05
N TYR A 147 -9.07 0.21 -14.58
CA TYR A 147 -7.96 -0.18 -15.42
C TYR A 147 -7.98 -1.65 -15.85
N ILE A 148 -8.69 -2.52 -15.12
CA ILE A 148 -8.71 -3.97 -15.37
C ILE A 148 -10.07 -4.37 -15.94
N ASN A 149 -10.07 -4.85 -17.18
CA ASN A 149 -11.26 -5.34 -17.85
C ASN A 149 -11.44 -6.86 -17.71
N SER A 150 -10.32 -7.61 -17.69
CA SER A 150 -10.34 -9.06 -17.58
C SER A 150 -10.68 -9.52 -16.16
N PRO A 151 -11.76 -10.29 -15.93
CA PRO A 151 -12.15 -10.76 -14.59
C PRO A 151 -11.05 -11.53 -13.86
N GLU A 152 -10.21 -12.25 -14.59
CA GLU A 152 -9.12 -13.07 -14.05
C GLU A 152 -7.99 -12.24 -13.39
N LYS A 153 -7.83 -10.98 -13.82
CA LYS A 153 -6.78 -10.07 -13.33
C LYS A 153 -7.30 -9.09 -12.28
N GLN A 154 -8.60 -9.11 -11.98
CA GLN A 154 -9.17 -8.16 -11.03
C GLN A 154 -8.69 -8.45 -9.61
N PRO A 155 -8.29 -7.42 -8.84
CA PRO A 155 -8.04 -7.54 -7.40
C PRO A 155 -9.28 -8.08 -6.68
N LEU A 156 -9.07 -8.84 -5.59
CA LEU A 156 -10.15 -9.47 -4.84
C LEU A 156 -11.21 -8.45 -4.38
N GLN A 157 -10.80 -7.27 -3.92
CA GLN A 157 -11.72 -6.21 -3.51
C GLN A 157 -12.56 -5.69 -4.68
N THR A 158 -11.97 -5.53 -5.87
CA THR A 158 -12.69 -5.15 -7.08
C THR A 158 -13.76 -6.18 -7.42
N TYR A 159 -13.41 -7.46 -7.34
CA TYR A 159 -14.35 -8.55 -7.56
C TYR A 159 -15.49 -8.57 -6.52
N ILE A 160 -15.16 -8.49 -5.22
CA ILE A 160 -16.17 -8.46 -4.15
C ILE A 160 -17.12 -7.27 -4.33
N GLN A 161 -16.59 -6.10 -4.70
CA GLN A 161 -17.42 -4.92 -4.95
C GLN A 161 -18.26 -5.02 -6.23
N SER A 162 -17.80 -5.75 -7.22
CA SER A 162 -18.57 -6.00 -8.46
C SER A 162 -19.75 -6.95 -8.24
N LEU A 163 -19.70 -7.78 -7.20
CA LEU A 163 -20.81 -8.65 -6.83
C LEU A 163 -22.04 -7.79 -6.43
N SER A 164 -23.13 -7.95 -7.14
CA SER A 164 -24.39 -7.25 -6.88
C SER A 164 -25.55 -8.24 -6.92
N ILE A 165 -26.55 -8.00 -6.08
CA ILE A 165 -27.81 -8.72 -6.14
C ILE A 165 -28.73 -8.05 -7.18
N THR A 166 -28.58 -6.73 -7.39
CA THR A 166 -29.33 -6.03 -8.44
C THR A 166 -28.81 -6.45 -9.80
N LEU A 167 -29.65 -7.20 -10.49
CA LEU A 167 -29.36 -7.69 -11.84
C LEU A 167 -29.60 -6.58 -12.86
N THR A 168 -28.71 -6.46 -13.83
CA THR A 168 -29.00 -5.72 -15.05
C THR A 168 -30.01 -6.51 -15.89
N THR A 169 -30.78 -5.81 -16.74
CA THR A 169 -31.82 -6.41 -17.57
C THR A 169 -31.31 -7.58 -18.41
N ASP A 170 -30.07 -7.48 -18.90
CA ASP A 170 -29.40 -8.53 -19.69
C ASP A 170 -29.06 -9.77 -18.88
N GLN A 171 -28.65 -9.58 -17.60
CA GLN A 171 -28.38 -10.70 -16.69
C GLN A 171 -29.67 -11.42 -16.30
N MET A 172 -30.78 -10.69 -16.15
CA MET A 172 -32.10 -11.28 -15.89
C MET A 172 -32.60 -12.16 -17.04
N ALA A 173 -32.26 -11.82 -18.28
CA ALA A 173 -32.71 -12.56 -19.45
C ALA A 173 -32.09 -13.98 -19.52
N ASN A 174 -30.86 -14.15 -19.04
CA ASN A 174 -30.10 -15.40 -19.14
C ASN A 174 -30.20 -16.32 -17.91
N MET A 175 -30.97 -15.95 -16.88
CA MET A 175 -31.12 -16.71 -15.65
C MET A 175 -32.34 -17.63 -15.66
N THR A 176 -32.20 -18.80 -15.03
CA THR A 176 -33.31 -19.72 -14.77
C THR A 176 -34.31 -19.12 -13.77
N ALA A 177 -35.54 -19.63 -13.78
CA ALA A 177 -36.59 -19.18 -12.84
C ALA A 177 -36.19 -19.44 -11.36
N GLU A 178 -35.50 -20.54 -11.11
CA GLU A 178 -35.01 -20.92 -9.77
C GLU A 178 -33.94 -19.96 -9.27
N GLU A 179 -32.98 -19.57 -10.12
CA GLU A 179 -31.93 -18.60 -9.78
C GLU A 179 -32.52 -17.22 -9.50
N LYS A 180 -33.54 -16.81 -10.26
CA LYS A 180 -34.28 -15.54 -10.02
C LYS A 180 -34.96 -15.57 -8.64
N MET A 181 -35.67 -16.65 -8.30
CA MET A 181 -36.32 -16.78 -6.99
C MET A 181 -35.33 -16.81 -5.84
N ALA A 182 -34.24 -17.54 -5.96
CA ALA A 182 -33.21 -17.59 -4.93
C ALA A 182 -32.61 -16.21 -4.66
N ARG A 183 -32.38 -15.40 -5.70
CA ARG A 183 -31.85 -14.03 -5.53
C ARG A 183 -32.88 -13.03 -5.00
N MET A 184 -34.16 -13.16 -5.37
CA MET A 184 -35.23 -12.30 -4.84
C MET A 184 -35.43 -12.47 -3.34
N ASN A 185 -35.09 -13.63 -2.77
CA ASN A 185 -35.21 -13.92 -1.36
C ASN A 185 -34.02 -13.38 -0.52
N VAL A 186 -32.95 -12.90 -1.15
CA VAL A 186 -31.80 -12.36 -0.45
C VAL A 186 -31.90 -10.83 -0.35
N SER A 187 -31.99 -10.34 0.88
CA SER A 187 -31.98 -8.88 1.11
C SER A 187 -30.65 -8.27 0.66
N SER A 188 -30.72 -7.16 -0.10
CA SER A 188 -29.54 -6.39 -0.50
C SER A 188 -28.69 -5.91 0.70
N VAL A 189 -29.35 -5.62 1.82
CA VAL A 189 -28.69 -5.21 3.07
C VAL A 189 -27.88 -6.37 3.64
N THR A 190 -28.48 -7.55 3.76
CA THR A 190 -27.79 -8.75 4.26
C THR A 190 -26.60 -9.12 3.39
N PHE A 191 -26.75 -9.06 2.08
CA PHE A 191 -25.66 -9.36 1.14
C PHE A 191 -24.50 -8.36 1.23
N ASN A 192 -24.80 -7.07 1.31
CA ASN A 192 -23.76 -6.05 1.48
C ASN A 192 -23.06 -6.16 2.83
N SER A 193 -23.77 -6.52 3.89
CA SER A 193 -23.18 -6.80 5.20
C SER A 193 -22.26 -8.02 5.16
N ALA A 194 -22.65 -9.08 4.47
CA ALA A 194 -21.81 -10.27 4.28
C ALA A 194 -20.53 -9.94 3.50
N LYS A 195 -20.63 -9.14 2.43
CA LYS A 195 -19.43 -8.66 1.69
C LYS A 195 -18.48 -7.88 2.59
N ALA A 196 -19.02 -6.96 3.41
CA ALA A 196 -18.21 -6.18 4.33
C ALA A 196 -17.48 -7.07 5.34
N ILE A 197 -18.16 -8.05 5.93
CA ILE A 197 -17.55 -9.00 6.87
C ILE A 197 -16.42 -9.79 6.18
N VAL A 198 -16.68 -10.37 5.01
CA VAL A 198 -15.66 -11.13 4.26
C VAL A 198 -14.45 -10.27 3.92
N SER A 199 -14.67 -9.01 3.52
CA SER A 199 -13.60 -8.07 3.21
C SER A 199 -12.75 -7.69 4.43
N MET A 200 -13.33 -7.73 5.65
CA MET A 200 -12.62 -7.38 6.88
C MET A 200 -11.76 -8.52 7.44
N ILE A 201 -12.11 -9.79 7.18
CA ILE A 201 -11.45 -10.95 7.78
C ILE A 201 -9.92 -10.92 7.64
N PRO A 202 -9.32 -10.72 6.44
CA PRO A 202 -7.87 -10.74 6.28
C PRO A 202 -7.17 -9.61 7.03
N VAL A 203 -7.77 -8.42 7.06
CA VAL A 203 -7.20 -7.26 7.78
C VAL A 203 -7.19 -7.52 9.28
N VAL A 204 -8.31 -8.01 9.81
CA VAL A 204 -8.43 -8.36 11.24
C VAL A 204 -7.48 -9.50 11.62
N ALA A 205 -7.28 -10.49 10.75
CA ALA A 205 -6.36 -11.59 10.99
C ALA A 205 -4.89 -11.15 11.04
N ILE A 206 -4.49 -10.17 10.24
CA ILE A 206 -3.11 -9.67 10.19
C ILE A 206 -2.81 -8.71 11.35
N TYR A 207 -3.82 -7.98 11.86
CA TYR A 207 -3.66 -6.96 12.89
C TYR A 207 -2.87 -7.43 14.14
N PRO A 208 -3.15 -8.60 14.78
CA PRO A 208 -2.42 -9.06 15.96
C PRO A 208 -0.92 -9.26 15.71
N PHE A 209 -0.53 -9.66 14.49
CA PHE A 209 0.87 -9.87 14.14
C PHE A 209 1.65 -8.56 14.07
N ILE A 210 1.00 -7.49 13.64
CA ILE A 210 1.62 -6.17 13.51
C ILE A 210 1.57 -5.40 14.83
N GLN A 211 0.53 -5.59 15.64
CA GLN A 211 0.33 -4.91 16.92
C GLN A 211 1.53 -5.08 17.88
N LYS A 212 2.16 -6.24 17.89
CA LYS A 212 3.35 -6.50 18.74
C LYS A 212 4.51 -5.52 18.46
N PHE A 213 4.66 -5.03 17.22
CA PHE A 213 5.71 -4.08 16.86
C PHE A 213 5.38 -2.66 17.33
N PHE A 214 4.10 -2.29 17.42
CA PHE A 214 3.67 -1.00 17.94
C PHE A 214 3.96 -0.88 19.45
N VAL A 215 3.64 -1.90 20.21
CA VAL A 215 3.84 -1.90 21.67
C VAL A 215 5.33 -1.71 22.00
N THR A 216 6.23 -2.35 21.27
CA THR A 216 7.68 -2.23 21.49
C THR A 216 8.22 -0.84 21.09
N GLY A 217 7.66 -0.22 20.03
CA GLY A 217 8.12 1.08 19.54
C GLY A 217 7.73 2.26 20.44
N ILE A 218 6.55 2.20 21.07
CA ILE A 218 6.07 3.26 21.98
C ILE A 218 6.93 3.32 23.24
N VAL A 219 7.39 2.18 23.75
CA VAL A 219 8.24 2.13 24.96
C VAL A 219 9.61 2.79 24.72
N MET A 220 10.21 2.62 23.52
CA MET A 220 11.49 3.29 23.21
C MET A 220 11.36 4.82 23.03
N GLY A 221 10.20 5.31 22.62
CA GLY A 221 9.91 6.76 22.53
C GLY A 221 9.60 7.44 23.86
N ALA A 222 9.10 6.67 24.84
CA ALA A 222 8.70 7.18 26.15
C ALA A 222 9.87 7.28 27.17
N VAL A 223 11.01 6.70 26.87
CA VAL A 223 12.24 6.73 27.76
C VAL A 223 13.18 7.88 27.40
N LYS A 224 12.70 8.92 26.73
CA LYS A 224 13.41 10.19 26.59
C LYS A 224 12.97 11.17 27.69
N GLU A 225 13.43 10.91 28.93
CA GLU A 225 13.69 11.92 29.96
C GLU A 225 15.18 11.91 30.29
#